data_ebbf257b4d5252cbeff838907c88a779
#
_entry.id   ebbf257b4d5252cbeff838907c88a779
#
_cell.length_a   1.000
_cell.length_b   1.000
_cell.length_c   1.000
_cell.angle_alpha   90.00
_cell.angle_beta   90.00
_cell.angle_gamma   90.00
#
_symmetry.space_group_name_H-M   'P 1'
#
loop_
_entity.id
_entity.type
_entity.pdbx_description
1 polymer ?
#
loop_
_entity_poly.entity_id
_entity_poly.type
_entity_poly.pdbx_seq_one_letter_code
_entity_poly.pdbx_strand_id
1 'polypeptide(L)'
;MLFRSVKKTLSENKNIIIGGDFNVIPEEIDVYDHIKYENDALFKLEIRKKFRELINLGFHDIYRYFNKDKEEYTFWDYMAGAWQKNRGMRIDHFLISNNLLNNIKNINIDKKQRSKLKPSDHVPIELELN
;
A
#
# COMPACT_ATOMS: atom_id res chain seq x y z
N MET A 1 17.18 3.41 -6.94
CA MET A 1 16.97 4.88 -7.00
C MET A 1 16.14 5.37 -5.81
N LEU A 2 14.91 4.92 -5.67
CA LEU A 2 14.06 5.31 -4.52
C LEU A 2 14.71 4.96 -3.18
N PHE A 3 15.24 3.76 -3.04
CA PHE A 3 15.87 3.29 -1.80
C PHE A 3 17.01 4.21 -1.36
N ARG A 4 17.89 4.61 -2.28
CA ARG A 4 18.99 5.53 -1.96
C ARG A 4 18.50 6.90 -1.52
N SER A 5 17.53 7.46 -2.24
CA SER A 5 16.94 8.76 -1.92
C SER A 5 16.30 8.76 -0.54
N VAL A 6 15.55 7.71 -0.24
CA VAL A 6 14.88 7.54 1.05
C VAL A 6 15.91 7.40 2.18
N LYS A 7 16.93 6.57 1.98
CA LYS A 7 17.99 6.36 2.97
C LYS A 7 18.73 7.66 3.27
N LYS A 8 19.04 8.45 2.24
CA LYS A 8 19.67 9.76 2.40
C LYS A 8 18.78 10.72 3.16
N THR A 9 17.51 10.82 2.77
CA THR A 9 16.54 11.70 3.41
C THR A 9 16.33 11.31 4.87
N LEU A 10 16.27 10.02 5.16
CA LEU A 10 16.09 9.50 6.51
C LEU A 10 17.28 9.86 7.41
N SER A 11 18.51 9.90 6.87
CA SER A 11 19.69 10.33 7.64
C SER A 11 19.68 11.82 7.97
N GLU A 12 19.00 12.63 7.16
CA GLU A 12 18.89 14.08 7.31
C GLU A 12 17.64 14.51 8.07
N ASN A 13 16.54 13.77 7.90
CA ASN A 13 15.25 14.11 8.48
C ASN A 13 14.52 12.81 8.90
N LYS A 14 14.11 12.77 10.16
CA LYS A 14 13.46 11.60 10.75
C LYS A 14 11.95 11.56 10.55
N ASN A 15 11.36 12.62 10.02
CA ASN A 15 9.91 12.75 9.82
C ASN A 15 9.60 12.64 8.33
N ILE A 16 9.30 11.42 7.89
CA ILE A 16 9.08 11.14 6.46
C ILE A 16 7.76 10.39 6.27
N ILE A 17 7.00 10.83 5.28
CA ILE A 17 5.82 10.15 4.77
C ILE A 17 6.07 9.87 3.29
N ILE A 18 5.97 8.60 2.88
CA ILE A 18 6.05 8.22 1.48
C ILE A 18 4.71 7.61 1.09
N GLY A 19 4.00 8.23 0.16
CA GLY A 19 2.69 7.75 -0.28
C GLY A 19 2.58 7.65 -1.78
N GLY A 20 1.77 6.71 -2.24
CA GLY A 20 1.46 6.56 -3.65
C GLY A 20 1.34 5.12 -4.10
N ASP A 21 1.33 4.94 -5.42
CA ASP A 21 1.29 3.63 -6.07
C ASP A 21 2.69 3.05 -6.10
N PHE A 22 2.92 2.00 -5.31
CA PHE A 22 4.20 1.31 -5.24
C PHE A 22 4.28 0.13 -6.20
N ASN A 23 3.15 -0.24 -6.82
CA ASN A 23 3.08 -1.42 -7.68
C ASN A 23 3.63 -2.67 -7.00
N VAL A 24 3.33 -2.83 -5.71
CA VAL A 24 3.72 -4.00 -4.94
C VAL A 24 2.56 -4.48 -4.07
N ILE A 25 2.34 -5.79 -4.08
CA ILE A 25 1.45 -6.49 -3.17
C ILE A 25 2.32 -7.02 -2.02
N PRO A 26 2.26 -6.42 -0.83
CA PRO A 26 3.22 -6.74 0.23
C PRO A 26 3.09 -8.15 0.79
N GLU A 27 1.86 -8.61 1.03
CA GLU A 27 1.58 -9.88 1.69
C GLU A 27 0.44 -10.62 0.99
N GLU A 28 0.25 -11.89 1.33
CA GLU A 28 -0.81 -12.73 0.77
C GLU A 28 -2.21 -12.15 0.98
N ILE A 29 -2.43 -11.52 2.13
CA ILE A 29 -3.70 -10.86 2.48
C ILE A 29 -4.02 -9.65 1.59
N ASP A 30 -3.02 -9.12 0.89
CA ASP A 30 -3.14 -7.90 0.09
C ASP A 30 -3.61 -8.15 -1.35
N VAL A 31 -3.95 -9.38 -1.67
CA VAL A 31 -4.51 -9.77 -2.97
C VAL A 31 -5.59 -10.84 -2.77
N TYR A 32 -6.62 -10.81 -3.60
CA TYR A 32 -7.76 -11.71 -3.44
C TYR A 32 -7.43 -13.19 -3.65
N ASP A 33 -6.37 -13.50 -4.41
CA ASP A 33 -5.94 -14.88 -4.70
C ASP A 33 -4.43 -14.92 -4.89
N HIS A 34 -3.70 -15.08 -3.78
CA HIS A 34 -2.24 -15.03 -3.81
C HIS A 34 -1.60 -16.19 -4.61
N ILE A 35 -2.29 -17.32 -4.71
CA ILE A 35 -1.78 -18.46 -5.48
C ILE A 35 -1.79 -18.15 -6.97
N LYS A 36 -2.87 -17.56 -7.46
CA LYS A 36 -2.99 -17.12 -8.85
C LYS A 36 -1.93 -16.07 -9.21
N TYR A 37 -1.56 -15.22 -8.26
CA TYR A 37 -0.65 -14.09 -8.48
C TYR A 37 0.79 -14.35 -8.07
N GLU A 38 1.14 -15.59 -7.66
CA GLU A 38 2.49 -15.87 -7.14
C GLU A 38 3.63 -15.51 -8.09
N ASN A 39 3.38 -15.57 -9.41
CA ASN A 39 4.37 -15.22 -10.44
C ASN A 39 4.10 -13.84 -11.06
N ASP A 40 3.12 -13.10 -10.56
CA ASP A 40 2.81 -11.76 -11.05
C ASP A 40 3.92 -10.79 -10.68
N ALA A 41 4.19 -9.83 -11.58
CA ALA A 41 5.25 -8.83 -11.37
C ALA A 41 5.06 -8.04 -10.06
N LEU A 42 3.81 -7.81 -9.64
CA LEU A 42 3.50 -7.04 -8.43
C LEU A 42 3.65 -7.86 -7.15
N PHE A 43 3.75 -9.19 -7.26
CA PHE A 43 3.82 -10.09 -6.12
C PHE A 43 5.10 -10.92 -6.07
N LYS A 44 6.04 -10.69 -6.97
CA LYS A 44 7.32 -11.39 -6.99
C LYS A 44 8.09 -11.14 -5.70
N LEU A 45 8.80 -12.16 -5.26
CA LEU A 45 9.58 -12.10 -4.03
C LEU A 45 10.58 -10.95 -4.00
N GLU A 46 11.26 -10.67 -5.13
CA GLU A 46 12.22 -9.57 -5.22
C GLU A 46 11.59 -8.22 -4.94
N ILE A 47 10.38 -8.00 -5.48
CA ILE A 47 9.64 -6.74 -5.29
C ILE A 47 9.19 -6.60 -3.83
N ARG A 48 8.69 -7.69 -3.25
CA ARG A 48 8.28 -7.69 -1.85
C ARG A 48 9.47 -7.50 -0.89
N LYS A 49 10.62 -8.07 -1.24
CA LYS A 49 11.85 -7.87 -0.47
C LYS A 49 12.28 -6.41 -0.47
N LYS A 50 12.21 -5.73 -1.61
CA LYS A 50 12.54 -4.30 -1.71
C LYS A 50 11.61 -3.45 -0.84
N PHE A 51 10.33 -3.78 -0.83
CA PHE A 51 9.36 -3.10 0.03
C PHE A 51 9.70 -3.29 1.51
N ARG A 52 10.05 -4.51 1.90
CA ARG A 52 10.48 -4.83 3.26
C ARG A 52 11.79 -4.14 3.65
N GLU A 53 12.71 -3.98 2.70
CA GLU A 53 13.94 -3.24 2.94
C GLU A 53 13.64 -1.78 3.31
N LEU A 54 12.69 -1.14 2.62
CA LEU A 54 12.24 0.21 2.98
C LEU A 54 11.67 0.23 4.40
N ILE A 55 10.81 -0.73 4.73
CA ILE A 55 10.24 -0.83 6.08
C ILE A 55 11.35 -1.00 7.12
N ASN A 56 12.33 -1.85 6.83
CA ASN A 56 13.44 -2.12 7.75
C ASN A 56 14.36 -0.92 7.97
N LEU A 57 14.28 0.10 7.13
CA LEU A 57 15.01 1.35 7.34
C LEU A 57 14.42 2.20 8.48
N GLY A 58 13.23 1.86 8.96
CA GLY A 58 12.56 2.61 10.02
C GLY A 58 11.19 3.14 9.63
N PHE A 59 10.53 2.45 8.71
CA PHE A 59 9.17 2.80 8.26
C PHE A 59 8.14 1.77 8.69
N HIS A 60 6.89 2.17 8.65
CA HIS A 60 5.75 1.29 8.84
C HIS A 60 4.79 1.41 7.66
N ASP A 61 4.31 0.28 7.16
CA ASP A 61 3.14 0.22 6.28
C ASP A 61 1.94 0.55 7.16
N ILE A 62 1.52 1.82 7.12
CA ILE A 62 0.61 2.32 8.14
C ILE A 62 -0.78 1.70 8.07
N TYR A 63 -1.27 1.37 6.88
CA TYR A 63 -2.54 0.68 6.76
C TYR A 63 -2.50 -0.66 7.51
N ARG A 64 -1.45 -1.46 7.26
CA ARG A 64 -1.30 -2.78 7.89
C ARG A 64 -1.01 -2.66 9.39
N TYR A 65 -0.34 -1.62 9.79
CA TYR A 65 -0.07 -1.34 11.20
C TYR A 65 -1.36 -1.20 12.01
N PHE A 66 -2.36 -0.49 11.47
CA PHE A 66 -3.65 -0.29 12.13
C PHE A 66 -4.66 -1.39 11.85
N ASN A 67 -4.49 -2.18 10.77
CA ASN A 67 -5.46 -3.16 10.30
C ASN A 67 -4.77 -4.49 9.99
N LYS A 68 -4.33 -5.20 11.02
CA LYS A 68 -3.45 -6.37 10.88
C LYS A 68 -4.05 -7.52 10.07
N ASP A 69 -5.36 -7.73 10.15
CA ASP A 69 -6.02 -8.89 9.54
C ASP A 69 -7.10 -8.50 8.52
N LYS A 70 -7.13 -7.24 8.11
CA LYS A 70 -8.20 -6.75 7.23
C LYS A 70 -7.85 -6.91 5.76
N GLU A 71 -8.72 -7.59 5.02
CA GLU A 71 -8.58 -7.76 3.59
C GLU A 71 -9.25 -6.60 2.86
N GLU A 72 -8.49 -5.56 2.57
CA GLU A 72 -8.95 -4.41 1.80
C GLU A 72 -7.99 -4.12 0.66
N TYR A 73 -8.52 -3.54 -0.41
CA TYR A 73 -7.78 -3.32 -1.64
C TYR A 73 -7.87 -1.86 -2.07
N THR A 74 -6.91 -1.44 -2.90
CA THR A 74 -6.86 -0.10 -3.46
C THR A 74 -7.04 -0.09 -4.97
N PHE A 75 -7.05 -1.26 -5.59
CA PHE A 75 -7.09 -1.43 -7.03
C PHE A 75 -7.99 -2.61 -7.40
N TRP A 76 -8.82 -2.42 -8.44
CA TRP A 76 -9.61 -3.47 -9.08
C TRP A 76 -9.56 -3.25 -10.58
N ASP A 77 -9.11 -4.26 -11.33
CA ASP A 77 -9.12 -4.20 -12.78
C ASP A 77 -10.53 -3.89 -13.31
N TYR A 78 -10.60 -3.23 -14.44
CA TYR A 78 -11.88 -2.97 -15.11
C TYR A 78 -12.51 -4.22 -15.71
N MET A 79 -11.69 -5.24 -15.98
CA MET A 79 -12.09 -6.43 -16.72
C MET A 79 -12.60 -7.54 -15.81
N ALA A 80 -13.31 -8.50 -16.41
CA ALA A 80 -13.74 -9.76 -15.77
C ALA A 80 -14.59 -9.58 -14.51
N GLY A 81 -15.25 -8.43 -14.34
CA GLY A 81 -16.08 -8.17 -13.15
C GLY A 81 -15.28 -8.09 -11.85
N ALA A 82 -14.03 -7.66 -11.92
CA ALA A 82 -13.15 -7.63 -10.75
C ALA A 82 -13.74 -6.84 -9.58
N TRP A 83 -14.31 -5.67 -9.85
CA TRP A 83 -14.93 -4.84 -8.80
C TRP A 83 -16.15 -5.54 -8.18
N GLN A 84 -17.06 -6.03 -9.00
CA GLN A 84 -18.29 -6.68 -8.55
C GLN A 84 -18.01 -7.95 -7.73
N LYS A 85 -16.92 -8.66 -8.05
CA LYS A 85 -16.49 -9.88 -7.38
C LYS A 85 -15.47 -9.61 -6.26
N ASN A 86 -15.14 -8.36 -6.03
CA ASN A 86 -14.12 -7.92 -5.08
C ASN A 86 -12.76 -8.60 -5.29
N ARG A 87 -12.35 -8.73 -6.53
CA ARG A 87 -11.06 -9.30 -6.92
C ARG A 87 -10.02 -8.20 -7.03
N GLY A 88 -9.60 -7.69 -5.91
CA GLY A 88 -8.71 -6.54 -5.84
C GLY A 88 -7.32 -6.86 -5.31
N MET A 89 -6.52 -5.81 -5.21
CA MET A 89 -5.19 -5.87 -4.61
C MET A 89 -4.85 -4.53 -3.96
N ARG A 90 -4.07 -4.58 -2.90
CA ARG A 90 -3.60 -3.38 -2.20
C ARG A 90 -2.18 -3.08 -2.67
N ILE A 91 -2.07 -2.09 -3.56
CA ILE A 91 -0.78 -1.70 -4.18
C ILE A 91 -0.42 -0.24 -3.98
N ASP A 92 -1.32 0.52 -3.39
CA ASP A 92 -1.08 1.91 -2.99
C ASP A 92 -0.87 1.94 -1.47
N HIS A 93 0.21 2.56 -1.02
CA HIS A 93 0.64 2.49 0.37
C HIS A 93 1.07 3.84 0.91
N PHE A 94 1.00 3.98 2.24
CA PHE A 94 1.69 5.01 2.98
C PHE A 94 2.72 4.36 3.89
N LEU A 95 3.99 4.72 3.71
CA LEU A 95 5.07 4.35 4.61
C LEU A 95 5.40 5.55 5.48
N ILE A 96 5.38 5.32 6.79
CA ILE A 96 5.54 6.39 7.79
C ILE A 96 6.75 6.08 8.65
N SER A 97 7.64 7.05 8.82
CA SER A 97 8.81 6.89 9.70
C SER A 97 8.38 6.73 11.16
N ASN A 98 9.17 5.98 11.93
CA ASN A 98 8.87 5.69 13.35
C ASN A 98 8.48 6.91 14.17
N ASN A 99 9.15 8.04 13.95
CA ASN A 99 8.94 9.24 14.72
C ASN A 99 7.54 9.85 14.56
N LEU A 100 6.86 9.52 13.46
CA LEU A 100 5.53 10.05 13.17
C LEU A 100 4.39 9.12 13.59
N LEU A 101 4.68 7.91 14.07
CA LEU A 101 3.63 6.94 14.42
C LEU A 101 2.58 7.51 15.38
N ASN A 102 3.03 8.23 16.41
CA ASN A 102 2.12 8.81 17.39
C ASN A 102 1.30 9.98 16.85
N ASN A 103 1.65 10.48 15.69
CA ASN A 103 0.92 11.59 15.04
C ASN A 103 -0.11 11.10 14.02
N ILE A 104 -0.20 9.80 13.78
CA ILE A 104 -1.17 9.24 12.86
C ILE A 104 -2.48 9.01 13.59
N LYS A 105 -3.53 9.68 13.13
CA LYS A 105 -4.85 9.55 13.71
C LYS A 105 -5.65 8.44 13.04
N ASN A 106 -5.61 8.37 11.71
CA ASN A 106 -6.39 7.41 10.96
C ASN A 106 -5.83 7.22 9.55
N ILE A 107 -6.11 6.04 8.98
CA ILE A 107 -5.89 5.76 7.57
C ILE A 107 -7.14 5.06 7.03
N ASN A 108 -7.61 5.49 5.86
CA ASN A 108 -8.83 4.98 5.25
C ASN A 108 -8.64 4.74 3.76
N ILE A 109 -9.18 3.64 3.26
CA ILE A 109 -9.26 3.35 1.83
C ILE A 109 -10.67 3.72 1.39
N ASP A 110 -10.80 4.74 0.54
CA ASP A 110 -12.10 5.23 0.07
C ASP A 110 -12.57 4.44 -1.14
N LYS A 111 -12.99 3.20 -0.92
CA LYS A 111 -13.42 2.31 -1.99
C LYS A 111 -14.73 2.74 -2.68
N LYS A 112 -15.49 3.66 -2.08
CA LYS A 112 -16.72 4.20 -2.69
C LYS A 112 -16.44 4.88 -4.02
N GLN A 113 -15.25 5.44 -4.21
CA GLN A 113 -14.85 6.08 -5.45
C GLN A 113 -14.87 5.11 -6.63
N ARG A 114 -14.61 3.82 -6.40
CA ARG A 114 -14.62 2.80 -7.44
C ARG A 114 -16.01 2.51 -7.99
N SER A 115 -17.06 2.77 -7.22
CA SER A 115 -18.46 2.54 -7.62
C SER A 115 -19.07 3.71 -8.39
N LYS A 116 -18.37 4.81 -8.55
CA LYS A 116 -18.86 6.00 -9.26
C LYS A 116 -18.83 5.81 -10.77
N LEU A 117 -19.53 6.68 -11.51
CA LEU A 117 -19.52 6.68 -12.96
C LEU A 117 -18.12 7.00 -13.49
N LYS A 118 -17.61 6.17 -14.40
CA LYS A 118 -16.26 6.28 -14.98
C LYS A 118 -15.15 6.40 -13.90
N PRO A 119 -15.10 5.43 -12.97
CA PRO A 119 -14.12 5.51 -11.90
C PRO A 119 -12.70 5.21 -12.39
N SER A 120 -11.69 5.63 -11.62
CA SER A 120 -10.35 5.10 -11.73
C SER A 120 -10.34 3.63 -11.28
N ASP A 121 -9.39 2.83 -11.75
CA ASP A 121 -9.16 1.47 -11.26
C ASP A 121 -8.49 1.46 -9.88
N HIS A 122 -7.88 2.59 -9.47
CA HIS A 122 -7.41 2.84 -8.12
C HIS A 122 -8.41 3.67 -7.33
N VAL A 123 -8.39 3.54 -6.01
CA VAL A 123 -9.16 4.40 -5.10
C VAL A 123 -8.22 5.18 -4.19
N PRO A 124 -8.67 6.36 -3.71
CA PRO A 124 -7.85 7.16 -2.81
C PRO A 124 -7.58 6.47 -1.48
N ILE A 125 -6.39 6.69 -0.96
CA ILE A 125 -6.05 6.39 0.43
C ILE A 125 -5.93 7.71 1.16
N GLU A 126 -6.62 7.82 2.29
CA GLU A 126 -6.63 9.04 3.08
C GLU A 126 -5.88 8.81 4.40
N LEU A 127 -4.88 9.64 4.63
CA LEU A 127 -4.10 9.64 5.87
C LEU A 127 -4.44 10.88 6.67
N GLU A 128 -4.82 10.69 7.93
CA GLU A 128 -5.15 11.77 8.83
C GLU A 128 -4.11 11.86 9.95
N LEU A 129 -3.55 13.04 10.13
CA LEU A 129 -2.59 13.32 11.19
C LEU A 129 -3.21 14.17 12.31
N ASN A 130 -2.67 13.99 13.51
CA ASN A 130 -3.04 14.85 14.64
C ASN A 130 -2.41 16.23 14.53
#